data_aa115af2c074417dd2afe6222e2302fd
#
_entry.id   aa115af2c074417dd2afe6222e2302fd
#
_cell.length_a   1.000
_cell.length_b   1.000
_cell.length_c   1.000
_cell.angle_alpha   90.00
_cell.angle_beta   90.00
_cell.angle_gamma   90.00
#
_symmetry.space_group_name_H-M   'P 1'
#
loop_
_entity.id
_entity.type
_entity.pdbx_description
1 polymer ?
#
loop_
_entity_poly.entity_id
_entity_poly.type
_entity_poly.pdbx_seq_one_letter_code
_entity_poly.pdbx_strand_id
1 'polypeptide(L)'
;IGEKVPAFRREAPAGGFRLAGAQGRKLVIYFYPRDNTPGCTTEALDFTRMKDDFAAAGTTVIGISKDSVKSHDKFCKKHGLGVILVSDEGSDVSERYGVWAEKSMYGKTYMGIDRTTVLVDKSGKVARVWPKVKVAGHADEVLAAAKAL
;
A
#
# COMPACT_ATOMS: atom_id res chain seq x y z
N ILE A 1 -4.43 -9.93 12.57
CA ILE A 1 -5.67 -9.22 12.94
C ILE A 1 -5.66 -8.93 14.44
N GLY A 2 -6.00 -7.69 14.82
CA GLY A 2 -5.98 -7.26 16.20
C GLY A 2 -4.61 -6.82 16.72
N GLU A 3 -3.56 -7.05 15.97
CA GLU A 3 -2.20 -6.66 16.34
C GLU A 3 -1.91 -5.23 15.90
N LYS A 4 -1.07 -4.52 16.66
CA LYS A 4 -0.59 -3.21 16.23
C LYS A 4 0.34 -3.35 15.03
N VAL A 5 0.17 -2.46 14.03
CA VAL A 5 1.06 -2.44 12.87
C VAL A 5 2.45 -1.94 13.28
N PRO A 6 3.52 -2.46 12.67
CA PRO A 6 4.87 -1.91 12.86
C PRO A 6 4.93 -0.44 12.46
N ALA A 7 5.47 0.40 13.34
CA ALA A 7 5.64 1.81 13.06
C ALA A 7 6.75 2.03 12.04
N PHE A 8 6.60 3.05 11.19
CA PHE A 8 7.64 3.44 10.25
C PHE A 8 7.54 4.93 9.88
N ARG A 9 8.64 5.44 9.37
CA ARG A 9 8.70 6.73 8.71
C ARG A 9 9.52 6.56 7.45
N ARG A 10 8.94 6.91 6.29
CA ARG A 10 9.60 6.75 5.00
C ARG A 10 9.32 7.94 4.10
N GLU A 11 10.19 8.14 3.11
CA GLU A 11 10.08 9.21 2.14
C GLU A 11 9.03 8.88 1.07
N ALA A 12 8.37 9.93 0.58
CA ALA A 12 7.39 9.88 -0.50
C ALA A 12 7.56 11.14 -1.37
N PRO A 13 7.04 11.16 -2.62
CA PRO A 13 7.20 12.32 -3.49
C PRO A 13 6.69 13.65 -2.90
N ALA A 14 5.64 13.60 -2.10
CA ALA A 14 5.04 14.79 -1.46
C ALA A 14 5.68 15.12 -0.10
N GLY A 15 6.78 14.46 0.27
CA GLY A 15 7.43 14.59 1.58
C GLY A 15 7.42 13.27 2.34
N GLY A 16 7.88 13.27 3.58
CA GLY A 16 7.92 12.05 4.39
C GLY A 16 6.55 11.59 4.85
N PHE A 17 6.34 10.29 4.93
CA PHE A 17 5.18 9.69 5.56
C PHE A 17 5.57 9.02 6.88
N ARG A 18 4.82 9.29 7.92
CA ARG A 18 5.00 8.71 9.25
C ARG A 18 3.72 8.03 9.70
N LEU A 19 3.79 6.74 10.06
CA LEU A 19 2.62 6.01 10.51
C LEU A 19 1.98 6.64 11.75
N ALA A 20 2.77 7.13 12.69
CA ALA A 20 2.27 7.79 13.88
C ALA A 20 1.40 9.01 13.58
N GLY A 21 1.66 9.72 12.47
CA GLY A 21 0.87 10.87 12.03
C GLY A 21 -0.49 10.51 11.47
N ALA A 22 -0.75 9.24 11.19
CA ALA A 22 -2.02 8.75 10.66
C ALA A 22 -2.95 8.22 11.77
N GLN A 23 -2.55 8.28 13.03
CA GLN A 23 -3.39 7.83 14.16
C GLN A 23 -4.69 8.63 14.22
N GLY A 24 -5.77 7.95 14.62
CA GLY A 24 -7.11 8.55 14.67
C GLY A 24 -7.87 8.43 13.35
N ARG A 25 -7.23 7.93 12.30
CA ARG A 25 -7.87 7.63 11.01
C ARG A 25 -7.66 6.17 10.66
N LYS A 26 -8.59 5.63 9.87
CA LYS A 26 -8.36 4.31 9.27
C LYS A 26 -7.29 4.45 8.20
N LEU A 27 -6.54 3.37 7.97
CA LEU A 27 -5.44 3.38 7.02
C LEU A 27 -5.50 2.12 6.17
N VAL A 28 -5.38 2.30 4.86
CA VAL A 28 -5.16 1.19 3.93
C VAL A 28 -3.72 1.27 3.48
N ILE A 29 -2.97 0.19 3.72
CA ILE A 29 -1.60 0.06 3.23
C ILE A 29 -1.61 -1.07 2.21
N TYR A 30 -1.32 -0.75 0.94
CA TYR A 30 -1.17 -1.80 -0.05
C TYR A 30 0.29 -1.90 -0.49
N PHE A 31 0.83 -3.10 -0.35
CA PHE A 31 2.18 -3.43 -0.79
C PHE A 31 2.11 -3.96 -2.21
N TYR A 32 2.97 -3.46 -3.09
CA TYR A 32 2.99 -3.87 -4.48
C TYR A 32 4.43 -4.06 -4.97
N PRO A 33 4.65 -4.96 -5.94
CA PRO A 33 6.01 -5.35 -6.33
C PRO A 33 6.83 -4.23 -6.96
N ARG A 34 6.26 -3.45 -7.87
CA ARG A 34 7.05 -2.50 -8.66
C ARG A 34 6.20 -1.43 -9.34
N ASP A 35 6.70 -0.18 -9.34
CA ASP A 35 6.09 0.93 -10.06
C ASP A 35 5.98 0.64 -11.56
N ASN A 36 4.93 1.18 -12.15
CA ASN A 36 4.73 1.20 -13.61
C ASN A 36 4.68 -0.18 -14.27
N THR A 37 4.32 -1.22 -13.52
CA THR A 37 3.96 -2.53 -14.07
C THR A 37 2.45 -2.59 -14.28
N PRO A 38 1.92 -3.43 -15.21
CA PRO A 38 0.48 -3.41 -15.53
C PRO A 38 -0.45 -3.60 -14.34
N GLY A 39 -0.22 -4.61 -13.52
CA GLY A 39 -1.05 -4.88 -12.34
C GLY A 39 -0.95 -3.79 -11.28
N CYS A 40 0.24 -3.28 -11.02
CA CYS A 40 0.46 -2.22 -10.03
C CYS A 40 -0.14 -0.90 -10.50
N THR A 41 -0.08 -0.62 -11.79
CA THR A 41 -0.71 0.57 -12.38
C THR A 41 -2.22 0.50 -12.24
N THR A 42 -2.84 -0.64 -12.56
CA THR A 42 -4.29 -0.83 -12.42
C THR A 42 -4.72 -0.68 -10.97
N GLU A 43 -4.01 -1.28 -10.04
CA GLU A 43 -4.30 -1.17 -8.60
C GLU A 43 -4.24 0.29 -8.13
N ALA A 44 -3.18 1.01 -8.50
CA ALA A 44 -3.01 2.42 -8.13
C ALA A 44 -4.10 3.31 -8.73
N LEU A 45 -4.51 3.05 -9.97
CA LEU A 45 -5.60 3.78 -10.62
C LEU A 45 -6.94 3.49 -9.97
N ASP A 46 -7.20 2.24 -9.58
CA ASP A 46 -8.44 1.87 -8.90
C ASP A 46 -8.57 2.58 -7.56
N PHE A 47 -7.52 2.60 -6.75
CA PHE A 47 -7.51 3.34 -5.48
C PHE A 47 -7.61 4.85 -5.71
N THR A 48 -6.96 5.38 -6.74
CA THR A 48 -7.05 6.80 -7.10
C THR A 48 -8.47 7.19 -7.47
N ARG A 49 -9.14 6.38 -8.28
CA ARG A 49 -10.53 6.60 -8.69
C ARG A 49 -11.48 6.65 -7.47
N MET A 50 -11.17 5.87 -6.44
CA MET A 50 -11.99 5.78 -5.23
C MET A 50 -11.48 6.66 -4.07
N LYS A 51 -10.50 7.52 -4.33
CA LYS A 51 -9.85 8.34 -3.30
C LYS A 51 -10.84 9.12 -2.44
N ASP A 52 -11.83 9.76 -3.07
CA ASP A 52 -12.82 10.56 -2.36
C ASP A 52 -13.76 9.69 -1.53
N ASP A 53 -14.08 8.49 -2.01
CA ASP A 53 -14.90 7.53 -1.26
C ASP A 53 -14.18 7.03 -0.01
N PHE A 54 -12.88 6.76 -0.10
CA PHE A 54 -12.06 6.41 1.05
C PHE A 54 -11.97 7.58 2.04
N ALA A 55 -11.77 8.80 1.54
CA ALA A 55 -11.73 9.99 2.40
C ALA A 55 -13.05 10.19 3.14
N ALA A 56 -14.18 9.99 2.46
CA ALA A 56 -15.51 10.07 3.08
C ALA A 56 -15.72 8.99 4.15
N ALA A 57 -15.01 7.86 4.05
CA ALA A 57 -15.02 6.81 5.06
C ALA A 57 -13.96 7.03 6.16
N GLY A 58 -13.31 8.19 6.20
CA GLY A 58 -12.27 8.50 7.19
C GLY A 58 -10.99 7.69 7.00
N THR A 59 -10.68 7.31 5.78
CA THR A 59 -9.60 6.37 5.45
C THR A 59 -8.56 7.03 4.55
N THR A 60 -7.29 6.84 4.90
CA THR A 60 -6.14 7.24 4.07
C THR A 60 -5.58 6.00 3.38
N VAL A 61 -5.24 6.12 2.09
CA VAL A 61 -4.67 5.02 1.32
C VAL A 61 -3.23 5.33 0.97
N ILE A 62 -2.33 4.41 1.30
CA ILE A 62 -0.92 4.50 0.92
C ILE A 62 -0.48 3.22 0.23
N GLY A 63 0.40 3.37 -0.78
CA GLY A 63 1.06 2.25 -1.44
C GLY A 63 2.52 2.21 -1.05
N ILE A 64 3.07 1.02 -0.87
CA ILE A 64 4.47 0.82 -0.49
C ILE A 64 5.12 -0.17 -1.44
N SER A 65 6.29 0.19 -1.96
CA SER A 65 7.19 -0.71 -2.69
C SER A 65 8.63 -0.36 -2.38
N LYS A 66 9.55 -1.20 -2.87
CA LYS A 66 11.00 -0.95 -2.74
C LYS A 66 11.53 0.03 -3.79
N ASP A 67 10.69 0.55 -4.67
CA ASP A 67 11.08 1.57 -5.65
C ASP A 67 11.51 2.87 -4.95
N SER A 68 12.37 3.64 -5.63
CA SER A 68 12.85 4.91 -5.10
C SER A 68 11.76 5.98 -5.07
N VAL A 69 11.96 7.03 -4.28
CA VAL A 69 11.10 8.22 -4.28
C VAL A 69 10.98 8.81 -5.68
N LYS A 70 12.10 8.85 -6.41
CA LYS A 70 12.12 9.37 -7.79
C LYS A 70 11.25 8.54 -8.72
N SER A 71 11.30 7.20 -8.58
CA SER A 71 10.44 6.28 -9.34
C SER A 71 8.98 6.53 -9.03
N HIS A 72 8.63 6.64 -7.75
CA HIS A 72 7.26 6.94 -7.31
C HIS A 72 6.76 8.27 -7.86
N ASP A 73 7.60 9.30 -7.86
CA ASP A 73 7.23 10.61 -8.39
C ASP A 73 6.91 10.54 -9.89
N LYS A 74 7.74 9.84 -10.67
CA LYS A 74 7.49 9.61 -12.09
C LYS A 74 6.20 8.82 -12.33
N PHE A 75 5.97 7.81 -11.53
CA PHE A 75 4.78 6.96 -11.62
C PHE A 75 3.50 7.77 -11.34
N CYS A 76 3.52 8.57 -10.27
CA CYS A 76 2.40 9.45 -9.92
C CYS A 76 2.10 10.46 -11.03
N LYS A 77 3.12 11.10 -11.58
CA LYS A 77 2.96 12.11 -12.64
C LYS A 77 2.47 11.50 -13.94
N LYS A 78 3.00 10.33 -14.32
CA LYS A 78 2.63 9.65 -15.56
C LYS A 78 1.15 9.27 -15.59
N HIS A 79 0.60 8.83 -14.47
CA HIS A 79 -0.76 8.28 -14.39
C HIS A 79 -1.74 9.15 -13.61
N GLY A 80 -1.32 10.32 -13.11
CA GLY A 80 -2.18 11.20 -12.32
C GLY A 80 -2.68 10.56 -11.04
N LEU A 81 -1.81 9.84 -10.33
CA LEU A 81 -2.20 9.10 -9.13
C LEU A 81 -2.52 10.04 -7.96
N GLY A 82 -3.60 9.75 -7.25
CA GLY A 82 -4.03 10.49 -6.07
C GLY A 82 -3.71 9.79 -4.75
N VAL A 83 -3.09 8.61 -4.79
CA VAL A 83 -2.67 7.90 -3.59
C VAL A 83 -1.26 8.32 -3.18
N ILE A 84 -0.95 8.16 -1.88
CA ILE A 84 0.39 8.42 -1.36
C ILE A 84 1.23 7.17 -1.64
N LEU A 85 2.36 7.34 -2.33
CA LEU A 85 3.31 6.25 -2.56
C LEU A 85 4.53 6.45 -1.67
N VAL A 86 4.83 5.43 -0.88
CA VAL A 86 5.91 5.46 0.11
C VAL A 86 7.03 4.54 -0.34
N SER A 87 8.27 5.03 -0.29
CA SER A 87 9.44 4.25 -0.69
C SER A 87 9.99 3.43 0.47
N ASP A 88 10.16 2.13 0.25
CA ASP A 88 10.84 1.23 1.18
C ASP A 88 12.26 0.88 0.69
N GLU A 89 12.82 1.66 -0.22
CA GLU A 89 14.17 1.46 -0.72
C GLU A 89 15.19 1.59 0.42
N GLY A 90 16.03 0.57 0.57
CA GLY A 90 17.04 0.54 1.60
C GLY A 90 16.52 0.39 3.02
N SER A 91 15.26 0.01 3.20
CA SER A 91 14.63 -0.16 4.51
C SER A 91 13.97 -1.53 4.64
N ASP A 92 13.33 -1.79 5.77
CA ASP A 92 12.80 -3.10 6.13
C ASP A 92 11.29 -3.10 6.42
N VAL A 93 10.54 -2.10 5.93
CA VAL A 93 9.10 -2.02 6.20
C VAL A 93 8.38 -3.24 5.63
N SER A 94 8.66 -3.61 4.38
CA SER A 94 8.06 -4.78 3.74
C SER A 94 8.39 -6.06 4.49
N GLU A 95 9.62 -6.21 4.98
CA GLU A 95 10.05 -7.35 5.78
C GLU A 95 9.30 -7.41 7.12
N ARG A 96 9.18 -6.26 7.80
CA ARG A 96 8.48 -6.19 9.10
C ARG A 96 6.98 -6.47 8.99
N TYR A 97 6.39 -6.19 7.84
CA TYR A 97 4.97 -6.52 7.59
C TYR A 97 4.77 -7.93 7.06
N GLY A 98 5.86 -8.69 6.84
CA GLY A 98 5.79 -10.07 6.41
C GLY A 98 5.41 -10.27 4.94
N VAL A 99 5.62 -9.25 4.10
CA VAL A 99 5.25 -9.30 2.67
C VAL A 99 6.45 -9.45 1.75
N TRP A 100 7.65 -9.48 2.28
CA TRP A 100 8.88 -9.72 1.52
C TRP A 100 9.13 -11.22 1.44
N ALA A 101 9.07 -11.78 0.25
CA ALA A 101 9.05 -13.21 0.07
C ALA A 101 9.90 -13.67 -1.11
N GLU A 102 10.29 -14.93 -1.08
CA GLU A 102 10.95 -15.59 -2.21
C GLU A 102 9.92 -15.87 -3.30
N LYS A 103 10.25 -15.48 -4.53
CA LYS A 103 9.44 -15.70 -5.71
C LYS A 103 10.23 -16.47 -6.75
N SER A 104 9.52 -17.18 -7.63
CA SER A 104 10.13 -17.92 -8.73
C SER A 104 9.50 -17.50 -10.05
N MET A 105 10.36 -17.30 -11.07
CA MET A 105 9.93 -17.01 -12.42
C MET A 105 10.94 -17.58 -13.40
N TYR A 106 10.48 -18.37 -14.37
CA TYR A 106 11.34 -19.00 -15.38
C TYR A 106 12.50 -19.81 -14.76
N GLY A 107 12.23 -20.52 -13.66
CA GLY A 107 13.23 -21.34 -12.97
C GLY A 107 14.24 -20.56 -12.12
N LYS A 108 14.12 -19.24 -12.06
CA LYS A 108 14.96 -18.40 -11.22
C LYS A 108 14.20 -17.96 -9.97
N THR A 109 14.87 -17.94 -8.83
CA THR A 109 14.32 -17.42 -7.59
C THR A 109 14.85 -16.01 -7.31
N TYR A 110 14.01 -15.17 -6.72
CA TYR A 110 14.36 -13.82 -6.32
C TYR A 110 13.49 -13.40 -5.14
N MET A 111 13.95 -12.40 -4.39
CA MET A 111 13.14 -11.80 -3.33
C MET A 111 12.29 -10.67 -3.89
N GLY A 112 11.06 -10.60 -3.45
CA GLY A 112 10.13 -9.55 -3.88
C GLY A 112 8.95 -9.40 -2.94
N ILE A 113 8.14 -8.38 -3.20
CA ILE A 113 6.93 -8.13 -2.40
C ILE A 113 5.80 -9.00 -2.91
N ASP A 114 5.17 -9.76 -2.00
CA ASP A 114 3.86 -10.36 -2.26
C ASP A 114 2.81 -9.27 -2.19
N ARG A 115 2.01 -9.12 -3.23
CA ARG A 115 0.94 -8.12 -3.27
C ARG A 115 -0.02 -8.35 -2.12
N THR A 116 -0.02 -7.44 -1.16
CA THR A 116 -0.78 -7.58 0.09
C THR A 116 -1.38 -6.23 0.47
N THR A 117 -2.62 -6.25 0.94
CA THR A 117 -3.27 -5.04 1.47
C THR A 117 -3.59 -5.25 2.95
N VAL A 118 -3.35 -4.24 3.76
CA VAL A 118 -3.63 -4.24 5.19
C VAL A 118 -4.57 -3.09 5.49
N LEU A 119 -5.69 -3.39 6.16
CA LEU A 119 -6.61 -2.38 6.67
C LEU A 119 -6.35 -2.20 8.17
N VAL A 120 -6.09 -0.96 8.56
CA VAL A 120 -5.74 -0.60 9.94
C VAL A 120 -6.87 0.25 10.52
N ASP A 121 -7.30 -0.05 11.72
CA ASP A 121 -8.35 0.72 12.41
C ASP A 121 -7.78 2.03 13.01
N LYS A 122 -8.67 2.84 13.59
CA LYS A 122 -8.30 4.14 14.17
C LYS A 122 -7.31 4.03 15.33
N SER A 123 -7.23 2.88 15.99
CA SER A 123 -6.31 2.65 17.10
C SER A 123 -4.95 2.11 16.68
N GLY A 124 -4.73 1.91 15.37
CA GLY A 124 -3.47 1.41 14.84
C GLY A 124 -3.37 -0.11 14.84
N LYS A 125 -4.47 -0.81 14.98
CA LYS A 125 -4.51 -2.27 14.96
C LYS A 125 -4.97 -2.78 13.61
N VAL A 126 -4.42 -3.92 13.18
CA VAL A 126 -4.81 -4.58 11.93
C VAL A 126 -6.23 -5.10 12.05
N ALA A 127 -7.12 -4.60 11.18
CA ALA A 127 -8.52 -5.04 11.13
C ALA A 127 -8.71 -6.15 10.10
N ARG A 128 -7.99 -6.11 8.99
CA ARG A 128 -8.08 -7.13 7.94
C ARG A 128 -6.82 -7.14 7.08
N VAL A 129 -6.49 -8.33 6.54
CA VAL A 129 -5.36 -8.53 5.63
C VAL A 129 -5.84 -9.26 4.39
N TRP A 130 -5.41 -8.81 3.21
CA TRP A 130 -5.62 -9.50 1.94
C TRP A 130 -4.25 -9.89 1.39
N PRO A 131 -3.79 -11.14 1.63
CA PRO A 131 -2.54 -11.61 1.05
C PRO A 131 -2.73 -12.05 -0.40
N LYS A 132 -1.66 -12.02 -1.17
CA LYS A 132 -1.65 -12.49 -2.57
C LYS A 132 -2.80 -11.91 -3.39
N VAL A 133 -2.92 -10.61 -3.36
CA VAL A 133 -4.02 -9.85 -3.96
C VAL A 133 -4.10 -10.06 -5.47
N LYS A 134 -5.32 -10.29 -5.94
CA LYS A 134 -5.70 -10.15 -7.36
C LYS A 134 -6.35 -8.79 -7.52
N VAL A 135 -5.87 -8.00 -8.46
CA VAL A 135 -6.25 -6.58 -8.58
C VAL A 135 -7.71 -6.36 -8.96
N ALA A 136 -8.28 -7.24 -9.80
CA ALA A 136 -9.66 -7.08 -10.26
C ALA A 136 -10.67 -7.06 -9.09
N GLY A 137 -11.39 -5.95 -8.93
CA GLY A 137 -12.40 -5.77 -7.88
C GLY A 137 -11.84 -5.60 -6.47
N HIS A 138 -10.52 -5.60 -6.30
CA HIS A 138 -9.90 -5.53 -4.98
C HIS A 138 -10.15 -4.20 -4.27
N ALA A 139 -10.00 -3.08 -4.97
CA ALA A 139 -10.20 -1.75 -4.36
C ALA A 139 -11.65 -1.57 -3.88
N ASP A 140 -12.63 -2.10 -4.60
CA ASP A 140 -14.04 -2.09 -4.19
C ASP A 140 -14.24 -2.88 -2.90
N GLU A 141 -13.63 -4.05 -2.79
CA GLU A 141 -13.70 -4.90 -1.59
C GLU A 141 -13.05 -4.21 -0.39
N VAL A 142 -11.90 -3.58 -0.58
CA VAL A 142 -11.20 -2.84 0.48
C VAL A 142 -12.05 -1.66 0.95
N LEU A 143 -12.66 -0.91 0.03
CA LEU A 143 -13.53 0.21 0.37
C LEU A 143 -14.73 -0.25 1.19
N ALA A 144 -15.38 -1.34 0.81
CA ALA A 144 -16.50 -1.90 1.57
C ALA A 144 -16.08 -2.27 3.00
N ALA A 145 -14.91 -2.89 3.16
CA ALA A 145 -14.37 -3.24 4.48
C ALA A 145 -14.06 -1.99 5.31
N ALA A 146 -13.49 -0.94 4.70
CA ALA A 146 -13.19 0.31 5.39
C ALA A 146 -14.47 1.02 5.86
N LYS A 147 -15.54 0.99 5.07
CA LYS A 147 -16.84 1.57 5.45
C LYS A 147 -17.48 0.82 6.62
N ALA A 148 -17.28 -0.48 6.70
CA ALA A 148 -17.83 -1.32 7.75
C ALA A 148 -17.10 -1.20 9.09
N LEU A 149 -15.98 -0.52 9.12
CA LEU A 149 -15.10 -0.44 10.29
C LEU A 149 -15.50 0.68 11.26
#